data_fac908f0e145e7d9e9f4ce9ca1b1d07b
#
_entry.id   fac908f0e145e7d9e9f4ce9ca1b1d07b
#
_cell.length_a   1.000
_cell.length_b   1.000
_cell.length_c   1.000
_cell.angle_alpha   90.00
_cell.angle_beta   90.00
_cell.angle_gamma   90.00
#
_symmetry.space_group_name_H-M   'P 1'
#
loop_
_entity.id
_entity.type
_entity.pdbx_description
1 polymer ?
#
loop_
_entity_poly.entity_id
_entity_poly.type
_entity_poly.pdbx_seq_one_letter_code
_entity_poly.pdbx_strand_id
1 'polypeptide(L)'
;AAVLGTVRFLRGWSLKPLIFLSLTPTLVLSVIAFLDPELSKIVGLAWDCGAVTTGPVTVPLVLALGIGVAAAAGKGGDSSLSGFGIVTLASVFPILGVLILSFYTAYTVPTEVIIEKAAEIKAASEMASATPQWHDSTPWIEVILGVRAIVPLVIFLAIVLIVILRERMKNASITYYGIFLAVTGMCIFNVGLTYGLAKLGDQSGGLIAAAFTAINSVEASPLYSVSVGVGIAALFAWILGLGATLAEPALNALGMTVQNLTNGAFKKSMLMGAVSFGVATGIMLGVLKLIFDFHIMYILIPGY
;
A
#
# COMPACT_ATOMS: atom_id res chain seq x y z
N ALA A 1 -5.78 -3.45 14.17
CA ALA A 1 -5.11 -4.64 13.61
C ALA A 1 -4.06 -5.19 14.57
N ALA A 2 -2.98 -4.44 14.90
CA ALA A 2 -1.89 -4.93 15.75
C ALA A 2 -2.37 -5.45 17.12
N VAL A 3 -3.23 -4.69 17.81
CA VAL A 3 -3.80 -5.09 19.12
C VAL A 3 -4.59 -6.39 19.01
N LEU A 4 -5.49 -6.50 18.04
CA LEU A 4 -6.29 -7.73 17.83
C LEU A 4 -5.40 -8.90 17.42
N GLY A 5 -4.39 -8.66 16.57
CA GLY A 5 -3.39 -9.66 16.23
C GLY A 5 -2.62 -10.18 17.44
N THR A 6 -2.20 -9.29 18.34
CA THR A 6 -1.50 -9.66 19.59
C THR A 6 -2.41 -10.42 20.55
N VAL A 7 -3.64 -9.93 20.80
CA VAL A 7 -4.62 -10.61 21.67
C VAL A 7 -4.98 -12.00 21.14
N ARG A 8 -5.08 -12.13 19.82
CA ARG A 8 -5.28 -13.44 19.18
C ARG A 8 -4.20 -14.45 19.57
N PHE A 9 -2.92 -14.04 19.54
CA PHE A 9 -1.82 -14.92 19.94
C PHE A 9 -1.90 -15.32 21.39
N LEU A 10 -2.14 -14.35 22.27
CA LEU A 10 -2.23 -14.61 23.71
C LEU A 10 -3.39 -15.56 24.03
N ARG A 11 -4.53 -15.42 23.36
CA ARG A 11 -5.72 -16.24 23.59
C ARG A 11 -5.80 -17.51 22.72
N GLY A 12 -4.88 -17.70 21.77
CA GLY A 12 -4.88 -18.86 20.87
C GLY A 12 -6.03 -18.90 19.87
N TRP A 13 -6.60 -17.75 19.52
CA TRP A 13 -7.70 -17.67 18.55
C TRP A 13 -7.22 -18.02 17.14
N SER A 14 -8.08 -18.73 16.39
CA SER A 14 -7.79 -18.99 14.98
C SER A 14 -7.92 -17.72 14.14
N LEU A 15 -7.12 -17.63 13.06
CA LEU A 15 -7.09 -16.45 12.17
C LEU A 15 -8.36 -16.34 11.33
N LYS A 16 -8.87 -17.47 10.85
CA LYS A 16 -10.01 -17.53 9.91
C LYS A 16 -11.24 -16.74 10.37
N PRO A 17 -11.77 -16.94 11.59
CA PRO A 17 -12.93 -16.16 12.05
C PRO A 17 -12.67 -14.66 12.13
N LEU A 18 -11.45 -14.23 12.48
CA LEU A 18 -11.10 -12.81 12.56
C LEU A 18 -11.04 -12.15 11.18
N ILE A 19 -10.53 -12.87 10.17
CA ILE A 19 -10.58 -12.40 8.79
C ILE A 19 -12.02 -12.26 8.32
N PHE A 20 -12.85 -13.28 8.49
CA PHE A 20 -14.26 -13.20 8.11
C PHE A 20 -15.02 -12.11 8.86
N LEU A 21 -14.74 -11.93 10.17
CA LEU A 21 -15.37 -10.90 10.98
C LEU A 21 -15.02 -9.48 10.51
N SER A 22 -13.81 -9.26 9.97
CA SER A 22 -13.39 -7.96 9.44
C SER A 22 -13.77 -7.79 7.96
N LEU A 23 -13.64 -8.82 7.14
CA LEU A 23 -13.89 -8.75 5.71
C LEU A 23 -15.39 -8.67 5.37
N THR A 24 -16.24 -9.43 6.10
CA THR A 24 -17.69 -9.40 5.84
C THR A 24 -18.30 -8.00 5.97
N PRO A 25 -18.10 -7.25 7.09
CA PRO A 25 -18.61 -5.89 7.16
C PRO A 25 -17.96 -4.96 6.12
N THR A 26 -16.69 -5.16 5.76
CA THR A 26 -16.05 -4.38 4.70
C THR A 26 -16.73 -4.59 3.36
N LEU A 27 -17.01 -5.83 2.97
CA LEU A 27 -17.73 -6.13 1.73
C LEU A 27 -19.17 -5.60 1.75
N VAL A 28 -19.89 -5.79 2.86
CA VAL A 28 -21.26 -5.29 3.01
C VAL A 28 -21.29 -3.77 2.88
N LEU A 29 -20.43 -3.04 3.58
CA LEU A 29 -20.36 -1.59 3.48
C LEU A 29 -19.91 -1.13 2.08
N SER A 30 -19.01 -1.86 1.42
CA SER A 30 -18.62 -1.56 0.03
C SER A 30 -19.81 -1.72 -0.93
N VAL A 31 -20.64 -2.74 -0.76
CA VAL A 31 -21.86 -2.93 -1.57
C VAL A 31 -22.88 -1.83 -1.29
N ILE A 32 -23.10 -1.46 -0.03
CA ILE A 32 -24.01 -0.37 0.33
C ILE A 32 -23.50 0.95 -0.25
N ALA A 33 -22.19 1.25 -0.13
CA ALA A 33 -21.58 2.44 -0.72
C ALA A 33 -21.69 2.44 -2.24
N PHE A 34 -21.61 1.29 -2.91
CA PHE A 34 -21.80 1.17 -4.35
C PHE A 34 -23.20 1.56 -4.80
N LEU A 35 -24.22 1.27 -4.00
CA LEU A 35 -25.61 1.60 -4.30
C LEU A 35 -25.93 3.09 -4.14
N ASP A 36 -25.09 3.83 -3.42
CA ASP A 36 -25.23 5.26 -3.20
C ASP A 36 -24.35 6.04 -4.19
N PRO A 37 -24.91 6.95 -5.03
CA PRO A 37 -24.16 7.68 -6.06
C PRO A 37 -23.01 8.54 -5.52
N GLU A 38 -23.12 9.08 -4.31
CA GLU A 38 -22.06 9.90 -3.70
C GLU A 38 -20.99 9.03 -3.06
N LEU A 39 -21.38 8.01 -2.31
CA LEU A 39 -20.45 7.10 -1.65
C LEU A 39 -19.73 6.15 -2.61
N SER A 40 -20.33 5.85 -3.77
CA SER A 40 -19.72 4.98 -4.79
C SER A 40 -18.35 5.50 -5.27
N LYS A 41 -18.16 6.82 -5.27
CA LYS A 41 -16.91 7.49 -5.65
C LYS A 41 -15.77 7.19 -4.67
N ILE A 42 -16.10 6.90 -3.42
CA ILE A 42 -15.12 6.67 -2.33
C ILE A 42 -14.68 5.21 -2.24
N VAL A 43 -15.42 4.28 -2.82
CA VAL A 43 -15.12 2.84 -2.73
C VAL A 43 -13.70 2.54 -3.20
N GLY A 44 -13.27 3.11 -4.34
CA GLY A 44 -11.91 2.93 -4.85
C GLY A 44 -10.84 3.42 -3.87
N LEU A 45 -11.03 4.61 -3.30
CA LEU A 45 -10.13 5.19 -2.29
C LEU A 45 -10.07 4.33 -1.02
N ALA A 46 -11.22 3.84 -0.54
CA ALA A 46 -11.25 2.99 0.65
C ALA A 46 -10.43 1.71 0.46
N TRP A 47 -10.58 1.05 -0.69
CA TRP A 47 -9.82 -0.17 -1.00
C TRP A 47 -8.34 0.11 -1.22
N ASP A 48 -7.98 1.25 -1.80
CA ASP A 48 -6.60 1.70 -1.94
C ASP A 48 -5.91 1.90 -0.58
N CYS A 49 -6.62 2.39 0.43
CA CYS A 49 -6.09 2.51 1.80
C CYS A 49 -5.64 1.16 2.40
N GLY A 50 -6.26 0.05 1.98
CA GLY A 50 -5.80 -1.30 2.34
C GLY A 50 -4.49 -1.67 1.66
N ALA A 51 -4.31 -1.29 0.40
CA ALA A 51 -3.08 -1.53 -0.36
C ALA A 51 -1.91 -0.68 0.16
N VAL A 52 -2.14 0.60 0.47
CA VAL A 52 -1.12 1.54 0.99
C VAL A 52 -0.51 1.07 2.31
N THR A 53 -1.23 0.29 3.14
CA THR A 53 -0.67 -0.29 4.37
C THR A 53 0.42 -1.33 4.14
N THR A 54 0.62 -1.82 2.93
CA THR A 54 1.67 -2.79 2.57
C THR A 54 3.01 -2.15 2.17
N GLY A 55 3.32 -0.97 2.70
CA GLY A 55 4.55 -0.25 2.40
C GLY A 55 5.84 -0.91 2.92
N PRO A 56 7.02 -0.44 2.45
CA PRO A 56 8.33 -1.04 2.73
C PRO A 56 8.75 -1.01 4.20
N VAL A 57 8.12 -0.20 5.02
CA VAL A 57 8.35 -0.11 6.47
C VAL A 57 7.30 -0.91 7.25
N THR A 58 6.04 -0.82 6.86
CA THR A 58 4.91 -1.38 7.62
C THR A 58 4.92 -2.90 7.62
N VAL A 59 5.16 -3.54 6.47
CA VAL A 59 5.15 -5.01 6.36
C VAL A 59 6.25 -5.65 7.21
N PRO A 60 7.53 -5.26 7.10
CA PRO A 60 8.57 -5.81 7.96
C PRO A 60 8.31 -5.58 9.45
N LEU A 61 7.78 -4.40 9.83
CA LEU A 61 7.45 -4.08 11.22
C LEU A 61 6.35 -4.99 11.78
N VAL A 62 5.25 -5.13 11.04
CA VAL A 62 4.09 -5.95 11.45
C VAL A 62 4.48 -7.42 11.52
N LEU A 63 5.32 -7.90 10.59
CA LEU A 63 5.87 -9.26 10.63
C LEU A 63 6.79 -9.46 11.85
N ALA A 64 7.71 -8.53 12.10
CA ALA A 64 8.61 -8.61 13.26
C ALA A 64 7.82 -8.61 14.57
N LEU A 65 6.78 -7.77 14.69
CA LEU A 65 5.87 -7.77 15.83
C LEU A 65 5.17 -9.14 15.98
N GLY A 66 4.63 -9.68 14.88
CA GLY A 66 3.95 -10.97 14.88
C GLY A 66 4.86 -12.12 15.30
N ILE A 67 6.07 -12.17 14.77
CA ILE A 67 7.08 -13.17 15.10
C ILE A 67 7.53 -13.03 16.56
N GLY A 68 7.80 -11.79 17.02
CA GLY A 68 8.21 -11.50 18.39
C GLY A 68 7.16 -11.92 19.42
N VAL A 69 5.89 -11.59 19.18
CA VAL A 69 4.77 -11.99 20.05
C VAL A 69 4.58 -13.51 20.06
N ALA A 70 4.70 -14.16 18.90
CA ALA A 70 4.60 -15.62 18.80
C ALA A 70 5.72 -16.32 19.57
N ALA A 71 6.96 -15.82 19.49
CA ALA A 71 8.11 -16.33 20.23
C ALA A 71 7.93 -16.14 21.75
N ALA A 72 7.43 -14.97 22.19
CA ALA A 72 7.18 -14.68 23.60
C ALA A 72 6.04 -15.53 24.18
N ALA A 73 5.05 -15.93 23.37
CA ALA A 73 3.93 -16.77 23.79
C ALA A 73 4.29 -18.26 23.96
N GLY A 74 5.56 -18.65 23.74
CA GLY A 74 6.07 -20.00 23.98
C GLY A 74 5.53 -21.10 23.06
N LYS A 75 4.81 -20.74 21.98
CA LYS A 75 4.25 -21.66 20.99
C LYS A 75 5.25 -21.85 19.84
N GLY A 76 6.41 -22.43 20.14
CA GLY A 76 7.41 -22.75 19.10
C GLY A 76 6.92 -23.88 18.19
N GLY A 77 7.03 -23.68 16.87
CA GLY A 77 6.78 -24.69 15.86
C GLY A 77 5.82 -24.23 14.74
N ASP A 78 4.57 -23.98 15.06
CA ASP A 78 3.54 -23.53 14.08
C ASP A 78 3.27 -22.01 14.14
N SER A 79 3.88 -21.33 15.09
CA SER A 79 3.59 -19.94 15.43
C SER A 79 4.24 -18.91 14.49
N SER A 80 5.26 -19.30 13.73
CA SER A 80 5.99 -18.40 12.84
C SER A 80 5.15 -17.90 11.64
N LEU A 81 4.32 -18.78 11.07
CA LEU A 81 3.35 -18.42 10.02
C LEU A 81 2.18 -17.56 10.55
N SER A 82 1.97 -17.59 11.85
CA SER A 82 0.91 -16.82 12.50
C SER A 82 1.12 -15.30 12.44
N GLY A 83 2.36 -14.82 12.28
CA GLY A 83 2.69 -13.39 12.07
C GLY A 83 2.00 -12.80 10.83
N PHE A 84 1.81 -13.61 9.79
CA PHE A 84 1.14 -13.17 8.55
C PHE A 84 -0.32 -12.76 8.77
N GLY A 85 -1.02 -13.35 9.73
CA GLY A 85 -2.39 -12.98 10.02
C GLY A 85 -2.56 -11.56 10.49
N ILE A 86 -1.55 -10.95 11.11
CA ILE A 86 -1.58 -9.55 11.51
C ILE A 86 -1.51 -8.65 10.28
N VAL A 87 -0.71 -9.03 9.26
CA VAL A 87 -0.61 -8.28 8.00
C VAL A 87 -1.96 -8.22 7.28
N THR A 88 -2.66 -9.35 7.20
CA THR A 88 -4.00 -9.41 6.58
C THR A 88 -5.00 -8.49 7.30
N LEU A 89 -5.03 -8.54 8.64
CA LEU A 89 -5.87 -7.63 9.41
C LEU A 89 -5.44 -6.17 9.24
N ALA A 90 -4.14 -5.89 9.13
CA ALA A 90 -3.62 -4.55 8.90
C ALA A 90 -4.08 -3.96 7.55
N SER A 91 -4.30 -4.79 6.53
CA SER A 91 -4.82 -4.34 5.23
C SER A 91 -6.35 -4.14 5.24
N VAL A 92 -7.11 -5.00 5.91
CA VAL A 92 -8.58 -4.92 5.90
C VAL A 92 -9.12 -3.79 6.81
N PHE A 93 -8.51 -3.56 7.97
CA PHE A 93 -8.99 -2.55 8.92
C PHE A 93 -8.99 -1.11 8.39
N PRO A 94 -7.99 -0.63 7.63
CA PRO A 94 -8.04 0.69 7.01
C PRO A 94 -9.19 0.83 6.02
N ILE A 95 -9.47 -0.19 5.20
CA ILE A 95 -10.62 -0.18 4.29
C ILE A 95 -11.91 0.03 5.07
N LEU A 96 -12.11 -0.80 6.09
CA LEU A 96 -13.28 -0.72 6.96
C LEU A 96 -13.38 0.65 7.65
N GLY A 97 -12.26 1.16 8.16
CA GLY A 97 -12.20 2.46 8.83
C GLY A 97 -12.58 3.61 7.90
N VAL A 98 -12.06 3.63 6.67
CA VAL A 98 -12.39 4.66 5.67
C VAL A 98 -13.87 4.55 5.26
N LEU A 99 -14.40 3.36 5.04
CA LEU A 99 -15.82 3.18 4.74
C LEU A 99 -16.71 3.70 5.87
N ILE A 100 -16.45 3.31 7.13
CA ILE A 100 -17.21 3.81 8.29
C ILE A 100 -17.13 5.34 8.39
N LEU A 101 -15.93 5.90 8.22
CA LEU A 101 -15.74 7.35 8.25
C LEU A 101 -16.50 8.04 7.12
N SER A 102 -16.51 7.46 5.92
CA SER A 102 -17.22 7.99 4.77
C SER A 102 -18.74 8.03 4.99
N PHE A 103 -19.30 6.95 5.52
CA PHE A 103 -20.71 6.91 5.91
C PHE A 103 -21.00 7.94 7.01
N TYR A 104 -20.17 8.01 8.06
CA TYR A 104 -20.34 9.00 9.12
C TYR A 104 -20.31 10.42 8.56
N THR A 105 -19.35 10.74 7.70
CA THR A 105 -19.22 12.07 7.10
C THR A 105 -20.40 12.39 6.21
N ALA A 106 -20.84 11.46 5.35
CA ALA A 106 -21.97 11.68 4.45
C ALA A 106 -23.29 11.96 5.19
N TYR A 107 -23.48 11.36 6.38
CA TYR A 107 -24.71 11.57 7.16
C TYR A 107 -24.65 12.73 8.18
N THR A 108 -23.43 13.17 8.55
CA THR A 108 -23.28 14.17 9.63
C THR A 108 -22.78 15.52 9.13
N VAL A 109 -22.07 15.58 8.01
CA VAL A 109 -21.46 16.81 7.49
C VAL A 109 -22.22 17.27 6.23
N PRO A 110 -22.76 18.51 6.21
CA PRO A 110 -23.37 19.07 5.03
C PRO A 110 -22.40 19.11 3.84
N THR A 111 -22.89 18.79 2.65
CA THR A 111 -22.07 18.77 1.42
C THR A 111 -21.38 20.09 1.14
N GLU A 112 -22.03 21.21 1.46
CA GLU A 112 -21.48 22.57 1.31
C GLU A 112 -20.18 22.76 2.11
N VAL A 113 -20.14 22.27 3.35
CA VAL A 113 -18.93 22.33 4.22
C VAL A 113 -17.80 21.48 3.64
N ILE A 114 -18.13 20.33 3.05
CA ILE A 114 -17.13 19.46 2.40
C ILE A 114 -16.53 20.16 1.18
N ILE A 115 -17.37 20.80 0.35
CA ILE A 115 -16.92 21.54 -0.83
C ILE A 115 -16.07 22.73 -0.44
N GLU A 116 -16.48 23.50 0.57
CA GLU A 116 -15.73 24.65 1.08
C GLU A 116 -14.33 24.23 1.59
N LYS A 117 -14.27 23.15 2.40
CA LYS A 117 -13.00 22.61 2.90
C LYS A 117 -12.12 22.06 1.77
N ALA A 118 -12.70 21.42 0.77
CA ALA A 118 -11.95 20.96 -0.40
C ALA A 118 -11.35 22.13 -1.19
N ALA A 119 -12.09 23.23 -1.34
CA ALA A 119 -11.61 24.44 -2.00
C ALA A 119 -10.48 25.13 -1.19
N GLU A 120 -10.60 25.21 0.16
CA GLU A 120 -9.54 25.71 1.03
C GLU A 120 -8.25 24.90 0.90
N ILE A 121 -8.36 23.55 0.95
CA ILE A 121 -7.19 22.66 0.84
C ILE A 121 -6.54 22.81 -0.54
N LYS A 122 -7.34 22.92 -1.60
CA LYS A 122 -6.83 23.14 -2.95
C LYS A 122 -6.09 24.45 -3.07
N ALA A 123 -6.67 25.55 -2.59
CA ALA A 123 -6.04 26.88 -2.58
C ALA A 123 -4.73 26.87 -1.76
N ALA A 124 -4.72 26.24 -0.59
CA ALA A 124 -3.52 26.09 0.22
C ALA A 124 -2.42 25.29 -0.48
N SER A 125 -2.78 24.23 -1.21
CA SER A 125 -1.81 23.43 -1.98
C SER A 125 -1.24 24.20 -3.17
N GLU A 126 -2.05 25.00 -3.85
CA GLU A 126 -1.62 25.88 -4.95
C GLU A 126 -0.68 26.98 -4.44
N MET A 127 -0.97 27.59 -3.28
CA MET A 127 -0.08 28.57 -2.64
C MET A 127 1.26 27.95 -2.21
N ALA A 128 1.23 26.74 -1.63
CA ALA A 128 2.45 26.02 -1.27
C ALA A 128 3.31 25.68 -2.49
N SER A 129 2.68 25.36 -3.62
CA SER A 129 3.38 25.08 -4.90
C SER A 129 3.97 26.34 -5.54
N ALA A 130 3.41 27.53 -5.28
CA ALA A 130 3.85 28.80 -5.85
C ALA A 130 5.16 29.34 -5.21
N THR A 131 5.49 28.89 -3.99
CA THR A 131 6.74 29.26 -3.29
C THR A 131 7.52 28.01 -2.87
N PRO A 132 8.11 27.25 -3.80
CA PRO A 132 8.82 26.02 -3.47
C PRO A 132 10.04 26.35 -2.61
N GLN A 133 10.06 25.84 -1.38
CA GLN A 133 11.23 25.91 -0.52
C GLN A 133 12.24 24.85 -0.97
N TRP A 134 13.53 25.04 -0.63
CA TRP A 134 14.60 24.13 -1.05
C TRP A 134 14.35 22.66 -0.63
N HIS A 135 13.65 22.45 0.46
CA HIS A 135 13.31 21.11 0.97
C HIS A 135 12.10 20.48 0.25
N ASP A 136 11.36 21.25 -0.55
CA ASP A 136 10.26 20.75 -1.38
C ASP A 136 10.74 20.34 -2.78
N SER A 137 12.04 20.60 -3.07
CA SER A 137 12.64 20.20 -4.34
C SER A 137 13.25 18.80 -4.25
N THR A 138 13.16 18.04 -5.34
CA THR A 138 13.90 16.79 -5.52
C THR A 138 15.40 17.07 -5.63
N PRO A 139 16.32 16.33 -4.97
CA PRO A 139 16.12 15.09 -4.23
C PRO A 139 15.82 15.25 -2.73
N TRP A 140 15.76 16.48 -2.21
CA TRP A 140 15.69 16.71 -0.76
C TRP A 140 14.40 16.22 -0.14
N ILE A 141 13.26 16.39 -0.82
CA ILE A 141 11.97 15.92 -0.34
C ILE A 141 11.97 14.41 -0.13
N GLU A 142 12.56 13.64 -1.03
CA GLU A 142 12.63 12.17 -0.95
C GLU A 142 13.50 11.71 0.23
N VAL A 143 14.60 12.42 0.47
CA VAL A 143 15.48 12.16 1.63
C VAL A 143 14.74 12.46 2.92
N ILE A 144 14.06 13.60 3.01
CA ILE A 144 13.26 13.99 4.19
C ILE A 144 12.14 12.97 4.43
N LEU A 145 11.44 12.54 3.39
CA LEU A 145 10.39 11.52 3.50
C LEU A 145 10.95 10.17 3.96
N GLY A 146 12.12 9.77 3.46
CA GLY A 146 12.81 8.55 3.90
C GLY A 146 13.20 8.58 5.39
N VAL A 147 13.77 9.68 5.84
CA VAL A 147 14.11 9.90 7.26
C VAL A 147 12.83 9.92 8.12
N ARG A 148 11.81 10.68 7.68
CA ARG A 148 10.53 10.81 8.39
C ARG A 148 9.76 9.50 8.49
N ALA A 149 9.94 8.58 7.56
CA ALA A 149 9.30 7.27 7.61
C ALA A 149 9.89 6.35 8.69
N ILE A 150 11.19 6.41 8.96
CA ILE A 150 11.89 5.44 9.81
C ILE A 150 12.23 6.02 11.19
N VAL A 151 12.73 7.25 11.26
CA VAL A 151 13.27 7.81 12.51
C VAL A 151 12.24 7.91 13.64
N PRO A 152 11.00 8.41 13.44
CA PRO A 152 9.99 8.45 14.50
C PRO A 152 9.66 7.06 15.05
N LEU A 153 9.61 6.06 14.18
CA LEU A 153 9.34 4.68 14.56
C LEU A 153 10.49 4.12 15.42
N VAL A 154 11.73 4.35 15.01
CA VAL A 154 12.93 3.92 15.77
C VAL A 154 12.96 4.58 17.14
N ILE A 155 12.67 5.88 17.23
CA ILE A 155 12.58 6.62 18.50
C ILE A 155 11.49 6.01 19.39
N PHE A 156 10.30 5.76 18.83
CA PHE A 156 9.19 5.14 19.57
C PHE A 156 9.58 3.76 20.12
N LEU A 157 10.16 2.90 19.29
CA LEU A 157 10.61 1.57 19.70
C LEU A 157 11.73 1.64 20.75
N ALA A 158 12.66 2.61 20.63
CA ALA A 158 13.71 2.83 21.64
C ALA A 158 13.11 3.27 22.98
N ILE A 159 12.12 4.16 22.97
CA ILE A 159 11.39 4.58 24.18
C ILE A 159 10.70 3.38 24.81
N VAL A 160 9.98 2.58 24.04
CA VAL A 160 9.32 1.36 24.54
C VAL A 160 10.35 0.41 25.19
N LEU A 161 11.47 0.16 24.53
CA LEU A 161 12.51 -0.74 25.03
C LEU A 161 13.15 -0.23 26.33
N ILE A 162 13.57 1.05 26.35
CA ILE A 162 14.37 1.61 27.45
C ILE A 162 13.49 2.02 28.61
N VAL A 163 12.35 2.66 28.36
CA VAL A 163 11.49 3.26 29.41
C VAL A 163 10.46 2.26 29.92
N ILE A 164 9.77 1.53 29.02
CA ILE A 164 8.67 0.63 29.40
C ILE A 164 9.22 -0.72 29.82
N LEU A 165 10.03 -1.34 28.97
CA LEU A 165 10.59 -2.69 29.22
C LEU A 165 11.81 -2.63 30.14
N ARG A 166 12.47 -1.46 30.24
CA ARG A 166 13.71 -1.25 31.00
C ARG A 166 14.81 -2.24 30.65
N GLU A 167 14.82 -2.71 29.41
CA GLU A 167 15.82 -3.62 28.88
C GLU A 167 16.92 -2.87 28.12
N ARG A 168 18.13 -3.46 28.12
CA ARG A 168 19.25 -2.93 27.32
C ARG A 168 19.29 -3.61 25.96
N MET A 169 19.63 -2.85 24.92
CA MET A 169 19.82 -3.40 23.59
C MET A 169 20.95 -4.44 23.57
N LYS A 170 20.61 -5.68 23.24
CA LYS A 170 21.58 -6.71 22.93
C LYS A 170 22.20 -6.38 21.57
N ASN A 171 23.54 -6.37 21.48
CA ASN A 171 24.26 -6.05 20.23
C ASN A 171 23.94 -4.65 19.65
N ALA A 172 23.99 -3.61 20.48
CA ALA A 172 23.65 -2.24 20.11
C ALA A 172 24.38 -1.77 18.82
N SER A 173 25.64 -2.14 18.62
CA SER A 173 26.41 -1.79 17.41
C SER A 173 25.77 -2.33 16.13
N ILE A 174 25.31 -3.58 16.11
CA ILE A 174 24.64 -4.19 14.96
C ILE A 174 23.29 -3.52 14.72
N THR A 175 22.56 -3.18 15.79
CA THR A 175 21.26 -2.50 15.70
C THR A 175 21.41 -1.10 15.12
N TYR A 176 22.37 -0.30 15.59
CA TYR A 176 22.62 1.04 15.05
C TYR A 176 23.07 1.00 13.58
N TYR A 177 23.94 0.04 13.23
CA TYR A 177 24.34 -0.16 11.84
C TYR A 177 23.15 -0.54 10.95
N GLY A 178 22.27 -1.43 11.43
CA GLY A 178 21.06 -1.81 10.73
C GLY A 178 20.09 -0.64 10.53
N ILE A 179 19.90 0.22 11.54
CA ILE A 179 19.09 1.43 11.46
C ILE A 179 19.67 2.40 10.41
N PHE A 180 20.99 2.63 10.47
CA PHE A 180 21.66 3.49 9.49
C PHE A 180 21.49 2.99 8.06
N LEU A 181 21.65 1.69 7.82
CA LEU A 181 21.43 1.08 6.51
C LEU A 181 19.95 1.19 6.06
N ALA A 182 19.00 1.01 6.98
CA ALA A 182 17.58 1.12 6.67
C ALA A 182 17.21 2.55 6.27
N VAL A 183 17.67 3.56 7.00
CA VAL A 183 17.42 4.97 6.67
C VAL A 183 18.05 5.34 5.33
N THR A 184 19.33 4.98 5.14
CA THR A 184 20.06 5.28 3.89
C THR A 184 19.41 4.56 2.69
N GLY A 185 19.05 3.28 2.86
CA GLY A 185 18.37 2.50 1.83
C GLY A 185 17.01 3.10 1.46
N MET A 186 16.23 3.57 2.44
CA MET A 186 14.94 4.20 2.19
C MET A 186 15.07 5.54 1.45
N CYS A 187 16.08 6.35 1.79
CA CYS A 187 16.35 7.60 1.07
C CYS A 187 16.74 7.32 -0.39
N ILE A 188 17.65 6.38 -0.63
CA ILE A 188 18.06 5.99 -1.99
C ILE A 188 16.89 5.42 -2.78
N PHE A 189 16.08 4.58 -2.14
CA PHE A 189 14.88 4.00 -2.77
C PHE A 189 13.89 5.08 -3.19
N ASN A 190 13.55 6.04 -2.32
CA ASN A 190 12.63 7.13 -2.66
C ASN A 190 13.14 7.98 -3.82
N VAL A 191 14.43 8.35 -3.79
CA VAL A 191 15.06 9.09 -4.90
C VAL A 191 14.96 8.29 -6.20
N GLY A 192 15.29 6.99 -6.17
CA GLY A 192 15.18 6.11 -7.34
C GLY A 192 13.75 5.95 -7.84
N LEU A 193 12.77 5.88 -6.93
CA LEU A 193 11.35 5.82 -7.28
C LEU A 193 10.91 7.11 -8.01
N THR A 194 11.25 8.28 -7.49
CA THR A 194 10.85 9.56 -8.08
C THR A 194 11.53 9.84 -9.41
N TYR A 195 12.86 9.70 -9.48
CA TYR A 195 13.62 9.99 -10.72
C TYR A 195 13.52 8.89 -11.78
N GLY A 196 13.34 7.65 -11.37
CA GLY A 196 13.20 6.52 -12.28
C GLY A 196 11.73 6.24 -12.62
N LEU A 197 11.05 5.57 -11.70
CA LEU A 197 9.75 4.98 -11.98
C LEU A 197 8.65 6.03 -12.16
N ALA A 198 8.61 7.07 -11.32
CA ALA A 198 7.56 8.08 -11.38
C ALA A 198 7.67 8.92 -12.67
N LYS A 199 8.88 9.41 -13.00
CA LYS A 199 9.09 10.19 -14.25
C LYS A 199 8.85 9.37 -15.51
N LEU A 200 9.31 8.11 -15.54
CA LEU A 200 9.05 7.21 -16.68
C LEU A 200 7.56 6.90 -16.78
N GLY A 201 6.90 6.66 -15.65
CA GLY A 201 5.47 6.42 -15.58
C GLY A 201 4.64 7.60 -16.10
N ASP A 202 4.99 8.82 -15.68
CA ASP A 202 4.35 10.07 -16.12
C ASP A 202 4.49 10.27 -17.64
N GLN A 203 5.72 10.18 -18.13
CA GLN A 203 6.02 10.38 -19.56
C GLN A 203 5.37 9.28 -20.42
N SER A 204 5.56 8.03 -20.05
CA SER A 204 5.01 6.91 -20.83
C SER A 204 3.50 6.82 -20.69
N GLY A 205 2.95 7.01 -19.50
CA GLY A 205 1.52 6.96 -19.23
C GLY A 205 0.75 8.08 -19.93
N GLY A 206 1.32 9.30 -19.97
CA GLY A 206 0.75 10.40 -20.72
C GLY A 206 0.69 10.17 -22.23
N LEU A 207 1.67 9.43 -22.77
CA LEU A 207 1.76 9.15 -24.20
C LEU A 207 0.99 7.89 -24.63
N ILE A 208 0.76 6.95 -23.73
CA ILE A 208 0.09 5.67 -24.08
C ILE A 208 -1.34 5.89 -24.58
N ALA A 209 -1.99 6.95 -24.16
CA ALA A 209 -3.32 7.32 -24.63
C ALA A 209 -3.35 7.64 -26.14
N ALA A 210 -2.24 8.10 -26.72
CA ALA A 210 -2.11 8.32 -28.15
C ALA A 210 -2.32 7.04 -28.98
N ALA A 211 -2.17 5.88 -28.37
CA ALA A 211 -2.39 4.63 -29.06
C ALA A 211 -3.86 4.45 -29.52
N PHE A 212 -4.83 4.97 -28.76
CA PHE A 212 -6.28 4.74 -29.02
C PHE A 212 -7.15 5.99 -29.03
N THR A 213 -6.62 7.16 -28.58
CA THR A 213 -7.36 8.43 -28.59
C THR A 213 -6.47 9.58 -29.07
N ALA A 214 -7.10 10.65 -29.58
CA ALA A 214 -6.38 11.85 -30.01
C ALA A 214 -5.91 12.62 -28.78
N ILE A 215 -4.60 12.95 -28.73
CA ILE A 215 -4.01 13.80 -27.72
C ILE A 215 -3.18 14.93 -28.37
N ASN A 216 -3.22 16.11 -27.79
CA ASN A 216 -2.56 17.30 -28.35
C ASN A 216 -1.02 17.19 -28.40
N SER A 217 -0.41 16.30 -27.61
CA SER A 217 1.03 16.10 -27.56
C SER A 217 1.57 15.21 -28.69
N VAL A 218 0.72 14.52 -29.45
CA VAL A 218 1.09 13.62 -30.55
C VAL A 218 0.22 13.93 -31.77
N GLU A 219 0.79 14.61 -32.79
CA GLU A 219 0.07 15.10 -33.97
C GLU A 219 -0.63 13.99 -34.79
N ALA A 220 -0.09 12.78 -34.80
CA ALA A 220 -0.65 11.66 -35.56
C ALA A 220 -1.60 10.76 -34.72
N SER A 221 -2.00 11.18 -33.52
CA SER A 221 -2.89 10.37 -32.68
C SER A 221 -4.36 10.40 -33.18
N PRO A 222 -5.10 9.27 -33.08
CA PRO A 222 -4.70 7.96 -32.55
C PRO A 222 -3.81 7.17 -33.52
N LEU A 223 -2.74 6.56 -32.98
CA LEU A 223 -1.73 5.83 -33.79
C LEU A 223 -2.25 4.49 -34.33
N TYR A 224 -3.22 3.90 -33.64
CA TYR A 224 -3.77 2.58 -33.97
C TYR A 224 -5.30 2.61 -33.91
N SER A 225 -5.93 1.55 -34.44
CA SER A 225 -7.36 1.35 -34.18
C SER A 225 -7.63 1.21 -32.68
N VAL A 226 -8.82 1.57 -32.24
CA VAL A 226 -9.20 1.58 -30.82
C VAL A 226 -8.91 0.24 -30.15
N SER A 227 -9.27 -0.89 -30.78
CA SER A 227 -9.04 -2.22 -30.22
C SER A 227 -7.57 -2.55 -30.03
N VAL A 228 -6.73 -2.23 -31.02
CA VAL A 228 -5.28 -2.47 -30.97
C VAL A 228 -4.64 -1.52 -29.95
N GLY A 229 -5.00 -0.24 -29.97
CA GLY A 229 -4.46 0.76 -29.05
C GLY A 229 -4.80 0.47 -27.58
N VAL A 230 -6.02 0.04 -27.30
CA VAL A 230 -6.41 -0.41 -25.94
C VAL A 230 -5.64 -1.66 -25.54
N GLY A 231 -5.43 -2.59 -26.45
CA GLY A 231 -4.59 -3.78 -26.19
C GLY A 231 -3.14 -3.41 -25.84
N ILE A 232 -2.55 -2.44 -26.54
CA ILE A 232 -1.21 -1.90 -26.24
C ILE A 232 -1.20 -1.25 -24.85
N ALA A 233 -2.18 -0.42 -24.52
CA ALA A 233 -2.28 0.24 -23.21
C ALA A 233 -2.44 -0.78 -22.08
N ALA A 234 -3.27 -1.81 -22.28
CA ALA A 234 -3.45 -2.88 -21.31
C ALA A 234 -2.16 -3.70 -21.08
N LEU A 235 -1.45 -4.06 -22.16
CA LEU A 235 -0.18 -4.77 -22.08
C LEU A 235 0.91 -3.92 -21.40
N PHE A 236 0.99 -2.64 -21.75
CA PHE A 236 1.91 -1.70 -21.10
C PHE A 236 1.66 -1.61 -19.58
N ALA A 237 0.39 -1.45 -19.18
CA ALA A 237 0.00 -1.40 -17.77
C ALA A 237 0.36 -2.71 -17.03
N TRP A 238 0.17 -3.85 -17.70
CA TRP A 238 0.50 -5.17 -17.14
C TRP A 238 2.01 -5.33 -16.92
N ILE A 239 2.83 -4.99 -17.91
CA ILE A 239 4.30 -5.05 -17.81
C ILE A 239 4.82 -4.09 -16.75
N LEU A 240 4.29 -2.87 -16.71
CA LEU A 240 4.67 -1.87 -15.71
C LEU A 240 4.34 -2.35 -14.29
N GLY A 241 3.13 -2.90 -14.09
CA GLY A 241 2.71 -3.45 -12.80
C GLY A 241 3.55 -4.63 -12.35
N LEU A 242 3.91 -5.53 -13.28
CA LEU A 242 4.81 -6.65 -13.01
C LEU A 242 6.19 -6.16 -12.55
N GLY A 243 6.78 -5.24 -13.29
CA GLY A 243 8.12 -4.69 -12.99
C GLY A 243 8.16 -3.92 -11.67
N ALA A 244 7.18 -3.06 -11.43
CA ALA A 244 7.06 -2.28 -10.19
C ALA A 244 6.95 -3.19 -8.95
N THR A 245 6.12 -4.23 -9.04
CA THR A 245 5.90 -5.16 -7.91
C THR A 245 7.14 -6.03 -7.66
N LEU A 246 7.83 -6.49 -8.69
CA LEU A 246 9.08 -7.25 -8.54
C LEU A 246 10.20 -6.41 -7.90
N ALA A 247 10.20 -5.10 -8.13
CA ALA A 247 11.16 -4.17 -7.55
C ALA A 247 10.82 -3.78 -6.09
N GLU A 248 9.65 -4.14 -5.57
CA GLU A 248 9.17 -3.72 -4.25
C GLU A 248 9.99 -4.35 -3.11
N PRO A 249 10.63 -3.53 -2.24
CA PRO A 249 11.43 -4.04 -1.12
C PRO A 249 10.61 -4.83 -0.09
N ALA A 250 9.35 -4.42 0.15
CA ALA A 250 8.48 -5.07 1.12
C ALA A 250 8.13 -6.50 0.71
N LEU A 251 7.81 -6.72 -0.57
CA LEU A 251 7.54 -8.05 -1.12
C LEU A 251 8.78 -8.94 -1.07
N ASN A 252 9.95 -8.35 -1.29
CA ASN A 252 11.23 -9.05 -1.21
C ASN A 252 11.50 -9.54 0.23
N ALA A 253 11.33 -8.67 1.23
CA ALA A 253 11.46 -9.02 2.65
C ALA A 253 10.43 -10.07 3.08
N LEU A 254 9.18 -9.93 2.64
CA LEU A 254 8.11 -10.90 2.87
C LEU A 254 8.48 -12.27 2.30
N GLY A 255 8.93 -12.31 1.04
CA GLY A 255 9.33 -13.54 0.36
C GLY A 255 10.47 -14.27 1.07
N MET A 256 11.49 -13.53 1.53
CA MET A 256 12.58 -14.09 2.32
C MET A 256 12.07 -14.65 3.66
N THR A 257 11.20 -13.93 4.33
CA THR A 257 10.63 -14.35 5.61
C THR A 257 9.82 -15.63 5.46
N VAL A 258 8.93 -15.71 4.44
CA VAL A 258 8.15 -16.93 4.14
C VAL A 258 9.05 -18.11 3.82
N GLN A 259 10.07 -17.91 3.00
CA GLN A 259 11.02 -18.98 2.66
C GLN A 259 11.72 -19.52 3.90
N ASN A 260 12.20 -18.65 4.79
CA ASN A 260 12.86 -19.04 6.02
C ASN A 260 11.92 -19.77 6.98
N LEU A 261 10.71 -19.26 7.17
CA LEU A 261 9.70 -19.84 8.06
C LEU A 261 9.18 -21.20 7.59
N THR A 262 9.17 -21.43 6.28
CA THR A 262 8.74 -22.70 5.68
C THR A 262 9.91 -23.67 5.42
N ASN A 263 11.10 -23.37 5.96
CA ASN A 263 12.31 -24.15 5.71
C ASN A 263 12.58 -24.42 4.20
N GLY A 264 12.27 -23.43 3.35
CA GLY A 264 12.45 -23.51 1.91
C GLY A 264 11.35 -24.24 1.14
N ALA A 265 10.31 -24.74 1.79
CA ALA A 265 9.17 -25.38 1.12
C ALA A 265 8.45 -24.39 0.19
N PHE A 266 8.32 -23.13 0.61
CA PHE A 266 7.83 -22.01 -0.20
C PHE A 266 9.01 -21.14 -0.64
N LYS A 267 9.35 -21.19 -1.92
CA LYS A 267 10.45 -20.38 -2.46
C LYS A 267 10.04 -18.92 -2.58
N LYS A 268 10.94 -18.00 -2.21
CA LYS A 268 10.77 -16.55 -2.39
C LYS A 268 10.33 -16.17 -3.81
N SER A 269 10.99 -16.73 -4.83
CA SER A 269 10.68 -16.45 -6.24
C SER A 269 9.25 -16.82 -6.65
N MET A 270 8.72 -17.90 -6.10
CA MET A 270 7.35 -18.34 -6.37
C MET A 270 6.34 -17.34 -5.77
N LEU A 271 6.56 -16.91 -4.54
CA LEU A 271 5.69 -15.90 -3.90
C LEU A 271 5.75 -14.58 -4.67
N MET A 272 6.96 -14.09 -4.96
CA MET A 272 7.13 -12.84 -5.70
C MET A 272 6.49 -12.89 -7.08
N GLY A 273 6.68 -13.99 -7.82
CA GLY A 273 6.06 -14.17 -9.13
C GLY A 273 4.54 -14.19 -9.09
N ALA A 274 3.95 -14.93 -8.14
CA ALA A 274 2.50 -15.00 -7.99
C ALA A 274 1.88 -13.64 -7.63
N VAL A 275 2.47 -12.92 -6.67
CA VAL A 275 2.00 -11.59 -6.26
C VAL A 275 2.16 -10.59 -7.41
N SER A 276 3.32 -10.56 -8.07
CA SER A 276 3.56 -9.63 -9.17
C SER A 276 2.63 -9.86 -10.36
N PHE A 277 2.33 -11.12 -10.68
CA PHE A 277 1.35 -11.46 -11.71
C PHE A 277 -0.06 -10.99 -11.35
N GLY A 278 -0.48 -11.20 -10.09
CA GLY A 278 -1.77 -10.74 -9.59
C GLY A 278 -1.90 -9.21 -9.65
N VAL A 279 -0.88 -8.48 -9.17
CA VAL A 279 -0.86 -7.01 -9.19
C VAL A 279 -0.83 -6.49 -10.62
N ALA A 280 -0.01 -7.06 -11.51
CA ALA A 280 0.03 -6.69 -12.92
C ALA A 280 -1.35 -6.82 -13.58
N THR A 281 -2.03 -7.93 -13.32
CA THR A 281 -3.40 -8.17 -13.83
C THR A 281 -4.39 -7.17 -13.22
N GLY A 282 -4.29 -6.86 -11.94
CA GLY A 282 -5.11 -5.85 -11.28
C GLY A 282 -4.92 -4.46 -11.88
N ILE A 283 -3.67 -4.04 -12.14
CA ILE A 283 -3.36 -2.74 -12.76
C ILE A 283 -3.90 -2.68 -14.19
N MET A 284 -3.71 -3.75 -14.98
CA MET A 284 -4.28 -3.84 -16.33
C MET A 284 -5.80 -3.69 -16.31
N LEU A 285 -6.49 -4.40 -15.42
CA LEU A 285 -7.95 -4.28 -15.26
C LEU A 285 -8.36 -2.87 -14.80
N GLY A 286 -7.56 -2.24 -13.94
CA GLY A 286 -7.75 -0.85 -13.54
C GLY A 286 -7.66 0.13 -14.70
N VAL A 287 -6.68 -0.03 -15.60
CA VAL A 287 -6.57 0.79 -16.83
C VAL A 287 -7.77 0.55 -17.74
N LEU A 288 -8.19 -0.70 -17.95
CA LEU A 288 -9.39 -1.00 -18.73
C LEU A 288 -10.64 -0.39 -18.10
N LYS A 289 -10.76 -0.38 -16.77
CA LYS A 289 -11.81 0.30 -16.04
C LYS A 289 -11.85 1.81 -16.36
N LEU A 290 -10.68 2.45 -16.39
CA LEU A 290 -10.59 3.89 -16.73
C LEU A 290 -10.98 4.17 -18.18
N ILE A 291 -10.60 3.30 -19.11
CA ILE A 291 -10.90 3.47 -20.54
C ILE A 291 -12.39 3.26 -20.83
N PHE A 292 -13.00 2.23 -20.25
CA PHE A 292 -14.39 1.85 -20.49
C PHE A 292 -15.39 2.38 -19.46
N ASP A 293 -14.91 3.10 -18.46
CA ASP A 293 -15.68 3.74 -17.37
C ASP A 293 -16.69 2.81 -16.66
N PHE A 294 -16.37 1.54 -16.51
CA PHE A 294 -17.19 0.64 -15.72
C PHE A 294 -16.87 0.75 -14.21
N HIS A 295 -17.81 0.35 -13.37
CA HIS A 295 -17.65 0.54 -11.93
C HIS A 295 -16.64 -0.44 -11.35
N ILE A 296 -15.77 0.04 -10.43
CA ILE A 296 -14.67 -0.73 -9.82
C ILE A 296 -15.16 -1.98 -9.06
N MET A 297 -16.40 -1.98 -8.57
CA MET A 297 -16.98 -3.12 -7.85
C MET A 297 -17.08 -4.38 -8.70
N TYR A 298 -17.17 -4.26 -10.02
CA TYR A 298 -17.17 -5.41 -10.94
C TYR A 298 -15.83 -6.16 -10.95
N ILE A 299 -14.75 -5.48 -10.54
CA ILE A 299 -13.42 -6.11 -10.36
C ILE A 299 -13.25 -6.59 -8.92
N LEU A 300 -13.67 -5.77 -7.94
CA LEU A 300 -13.42 -6.04 -6.52
C LEU A 300 -14.18 -7.26 -6.01
N ILE A 301 -15.49 -7.37 -6.31
CA ILE A 301 -16.30 -8.50 -5.81
C ILE A 301 -15.78 -9.86 -6.29
N PRO A 302 -15.50 -10.08 -7.60
CA PRO A 302 -14.98 -11.35 -8.05
C PRO A 302 -13.53 -11.62 -7.65
N GLY A 303 -12.75 -10.56 -7.38
CA GLY A 303 -11.33 -10.65 -7.02
C GLY A 303 -11.09 -11.06 -5.56
N TYR A 304 -12.08 -10.86 -4.70
CA TYR A 304 -12.01 -11.15 -3.26
C TYR A 304 -12.84 -12.37 -2.88
#